data_0ebe36289c32cdf0b1442a0f27810b8b
#
_entry.id   0ebe36289c32cdf0b1442a0f27810b8b
#
_cell.length_a   1.000
_cell.length_b   1.000
_cell.length_c   1.000
_cell.angle_alpha   90.00
_cell.angle_beta   90.00
_cell.angle_gamma   90.00
#
_symmetry.space_group_name_H-M   'P 1'
#
loop_
_entity.id
_entity.type
_entity.pdbx_description
1 polymer ?
#
loop_
_entity_poly.entity_id
_entity_poly.type
_entity_poly.pdbx_seq_one_letter_code
_entity_poly.pdbx_strand_id
1 'polypeptide(L)'
;MTPLMITLMVVAGIALLIAIGYLNHVAENSKLDKARAKLELADRLRRCSEISETFPGQLVTPALKLLMTRLELNVVQRMAAMDKSDAQIKNRIAELETLVGQGEAIAVTNPASPILTEAKAKDVRFLLEALHGQVTRAAHDGYLQTSEAKHWIREIRNILVMLHIEFFNNLGQAALQQEQPGQARLAFERGVQYLKNQPDPVTYQHALLAMEKQLARANSMVLTNIAPTEDDDNALTEGLKADEVESEWKKKVIYD
;
A
#
# COMPACT_ATOMS: atom_id res chain seq x y z
N MET A 1 70.67 -22.94 -10.18
CA MET A 1 69.18 -23.12 -10.15
C MET A 1 68.81 -24.00 -11.33
N THR A 2 68.15 -25.10 -11.08
CA THR A 2 67.71 -25.99 -12.16
C THR A 2 66.62 -25.35 -12.94
N PRO A 3 66.52 -25.47 -14.27
CA PRO A 3 65.47 -24.86 -15.08
C PRO A 3 64.04 -25.21 -14.58
N LEU A 4 63.86 -26.35 -13.95
CA LEU A 4 62.65 -26.83 -13.34
C LEU A 4 62.21 -25.97 -12.13
N MET A 5 63.16 -25.44 -11.35
CA MET A 5 62.80 -24.51 -10.23
C MET A 5 62.28 -23.15 -10.74
N ILE A 6 62.83 -22.67 -11.87
CA ILE A 6 62.40 -21.39 -12.45
C ILE A 6 61.01 -21.53 -13.03
N THR A 7 60.68 -22.61 -13.73
CA THR A 7 59.33 -22.85 -14.25
C THR A 7 58.29 -23.00 -13.14
N LEU A 8 58.65 -23.71 -12.06
CA LEU A 8 57.76 -23.86 -10.90
C LEU A 8 57.47 -22.50 -10.23
N MET A 9 58.48 -21.64 -10.07
CA MET A 9 58.27 -20.28 -9.52
C MET A 9 57.39 -19.42 -10.42
N VAL A 10 57.52 -19.48 -11.74
CA VAL A 10 56.68 -18.73 -12.68
C VAL A 10 55.24 -19.21 -12.63
N VAL A 11 54.99 -20.52 -12.62
CA VAL A 11 53.64 -21.09 -12.49
C VAL A 11 53.03 -20.72 -11.16
N ALA A 12 53.78 -20.78 -10.05
CA ALA A 12 53.28 -20.35 -8.74
C ALA A 12 52.94 -18.86 -8.72
N GLY A 13 53.75 -18.01 -9.35
CA GLY A 13 53.49 -16.58 -9.49
C GLY A 13 52.22 -16.28 -10.28
N ILE A 14 52.00 -16.96 -11.40
CA ILE A 14 50.78 -16.81 -12.22
C ILE A 14 49.55 -17.29 -11.42
N ALA A 15 49.61 -18.43 -10.74
CA ALA A 15 48.54 -18.94 -9.92
C ALA A 15 48.15 -17.95 -8.78
N LEU A 16 49.15 -17.32 -8.18
CA LEU A 16 48.95 -16.32 -7.13
C LEU A 16 48.29 -15.05 -7.67
N LEU A 17 48.67 -14.58 -8.86
CA LEU A 17 48.01 -13.43 -9.52
C LEU A 17 46.55 -13.74 -9.88
N ILE A 18 46.25 -14.93 -10.38
CA ILE A 18 44.89 -15.37 -10.67
C ILE A 18 44.07 -15.42 -9.37
N ALA A 19 44.63 -15.96 -8.28
CA ALA A 19 43.94 -16.01 -6.98
C ALA A 19 43.66 -14.61 -6.43
N ILE A 20 44.61 -13.69 -6.51
CA ILE A 20 44.38 -12.28 -6.10
C ILE A 20 43.31 -11.62 -6.95
N GLY A 21 43.34 -11.78 -8.27
CA GLY A 21 42.33 -11.25 -9.19
C GLY A 21 40.93 -11.79 -8.88
N TYR A 22 40.83 -13.10 -8.63
CA TYR A 22 39.57 -13.74 -8.24
C TYR A 22 39.05 -13.22 -6.90
N LEU A 23 39.88 -13.14 -5.87
CA LEU A 23 39.51 -12.62 -4.56
C LEU A 23 39.06 -11.15 -4.63
N ASN A 24 39.75 -10.34 -5.42
CA ASN A 24 39.39 -8.95 -5.62
C ASN A 24 38.04 -8.82 -6.34
N HIS A 25 37.80 -9.62 -7.37
CA HIS A 25 36.52 -9.67 -8.08
C HIS A 25 35.36 -10.10 -7.17
N VAL A 26 35.56 -11.14 -6.34
CA VAL A 26 34.53 -11.58 -5.36
C VAL A 26 34.27 -10.51 -4.31
N ALA A 27 35.31 -9.82 -3.81
CA ALA A 27 35.18 -8.74 -2.84
C ALA A 27 34.41 -7.54 -3.44
N GLU A 28 34.69 -7.21 -4.70
CA GLU A 28 34.02 -6.11 -5.41
C GLU A 28 32.53 -6.41 -5.68
N ASN A 29 32.22 -7.61 -6.15
CA ASN A 29 30.84 -8.06 -6.30
C ASN A 29 30.09 -8.06 -4.97
N SER A 30 30.69 -8.54 -3.88
CA SER A 30 30.10 -8.50 -2.55
C SER A 30 29.80 -7.07 -2.06
N LYS A 31 30.68 -6.10 -2.38
CA LYS A 31 30.42 -4.68 -2.07
C LYS A 31 29.24 -4.12 -2.87
N LEU A 32 29.16 -4.44 -4.17
CA LEU A 32 28.05 -4.03 -5.03
C LEU A 32 26.71 -4.63 -4.56
N ASP A 33 26.69 -5.91 -4.21
CA ASP A 33 25.47 -6.57 -3.72
C ASP A 33 25.00 -5.98 -2.38
N LYS A 34 25.94 -5.68 -1.46
CA LYS A 34 25.64 -4.96 -0.21
C LYS A 34 25.08 -3.56 -0.48
N ALA A 35 25.66 -2.83 -1.44
CA ALA A 35 25.17 -1.50 -1.79
C ALA A 35 23.75 -1.56 -2.37
N ARG A 36 23.46 -2.50 -3.27
CA ARG A 36 22.12 -2.74 -3.82
C ARG A 36 21.11 -3.10 -2.73
N ALA A 37 21.46 -4.03 -1.85
CA ALA A 37 20.61 -4.42 -0.73
C ALA A 37 20.34 -3.24 0.23
N LYS A 38 21.33 -2.39 0.49
CA LYS A 38 21.14 -1.17 1.31
C LYS A 38 20.17 -0.19 0.66
N LEU A 39 20.30 0.03 -0.66
CA LEU A 39 19.37 0.90 -1.41
C LEU A 39 17.95 0.34 -1.43
N GLU A 40 17.78 -0.96 -1.62
CA GLU A 40 16.47 -1.61 -1.58
C GLU A 40 15.80 -1.47 -0.20
N LEU A 41 16.55 -1.69 0.87
CA LEU A 41 16.03 -1.51 2.23
C LEU A 41 15.69 -0.04 2.53
N ALA A 42 16.48 0.92 2.04
CA ALA A 42 16.19 2.34 2.17
C ALA A 42 14.90 2.73 1.44
N ASP A 43 14.68 2.22 0.22
CA ASP A 43 13.43 2.44 -0.52
C ASP A 43 12.22 1.81 0.20
N ARG A 44 12.39 0.58 0.72
CA ARG A 44 11.35 -0.07 1.55
C ARG A 44 11.03 0.73 2.81
N LEU A 45 12.04 1.23 3.52
CA LEU A 45 11.85 2.04 4.71
C LEU A 45 11.04 3.30 4.38
N ARG A 46 11.46 4.02 3.33
CA ARG A 46 10.75 5.20 2.87
C ARG A 46 9.28 4.92 2.58
N ARG A 47 8.97 3.83 1.88
CA ARG A 47 7.58 3.43 1.60
C ARG A 47 6.79 3.07 2.86
N CYS A 48 7.40 2.33 3.80
CA CYS A 48 6.73 2.01 5.07
C CYS A 48 6.41 3.28 5.87
N SER A 49 7.35 4.22 5.96
CA SER A 49 7.17 5.49 6.64
C SER A 49 6.09 6.34 5.97
N GLU A 50 6.16 6.46 4.63
CA GLU A 50 5.16 7.19 3.83
C GLU A 50 3.74 6.64 4.06
N ILE A 51 3.55 5.31 3.98
CA ILE A 51 2.26 4.69 4.25
C ILE A 51 1.81 5.01 5.68
N SER A 52 2.69 4.82 6.67
CA SER A 52 2.36 5.03 8.08
C SER A 52 1.97 6.47 8.42
N GLU A 53 2.52 7.47 7.72
CA GLU A 53 2.32 8.90 7.99
C GLU A 53 1.17 9.51 7.17
N THR A 54 1.02 9.09 5.90
CA THR A 54 0.08 9.74 4.97
C THR A 54 -1.28 9.07 4.89
N PHE A 55 -1.41 7.87 5.46
CA PHE A 55 -2.68 7.14 5.43
C PHE A 55 -3.78 7.91 6.17
N PRO A 56 -5.01 8.06 5.61
CA PRO A 56 -6.11 8.77 6.25
C PRO A 56 -6.50 8.15 7.60
N GLY A 57 -6.54 8.97 8.66
CA GLY A 57 -6.75 8.49 10.02
C GLY A 57 -8.07 7.75 10.24
N GLN A 58 -9.13 8.14 9.50
CA GLN A 58 -10.44 7.48 9.59
C GLN A 58 -10.43 6.03 9.05
N LEU A 59 -9.43 5.64 8.25
CA LEU A 59 -9.27 4.29 7.72
C LEU A 59 -8.21 3.48 8.50
N VAL A 60 -7.55 4.08 9.50
CA VAL A 60 -6.52 3.43 10.30
C VAL A 60 -7.11 2.91 11.60
N THR A 61 -7.02 1.60 11.82
CA THR A 61 -7.28 1.01 13.13
C THR A 61 -5.97 0.92 13.94
N PRO A 62 -6.02 0.87 15.29
CA PRO A 62 -4.82 0.64 16.11
C PRO A 62 -4.05 -0.62 15.71
N ALA A 63 -4.75 -1.70 15.38
CA ALA A 63 -4.14 -2.94 14.90
C ALA A 63 -3.41 -2.75 13.55
N LEU A 64 -3.99 -1.98 12.61
CA LEU A 64 -3.33 -1.63 11.36
C LEU A 64 -2.09 -0.74 11.59
N LYS A 65 -2.19 0.23 12.49
CA LYS A 65 -1.06 1.09 12.88
C LYS A 65 0.07 0.25 13.46
N LEU A 66 -0.25 -0.68 14.34
CA LEU A 66 0.71 -1.62 14.92
C LEU A 66 1.40 -2.47 13.84
N LEU A 67 0.64 -3.00 12.87
CA LEU A 67 1.23 -3.73 11.73
C LEU A 67 2.22 -2.86 10.96
N MET A 68 1.82 -1.65 10.56
CA MET A 68 2.69 -0.73 9.81
C MET A 68 3.97 -0.44 10.58
N THR A 69 3.88 -0.17 11.89
CA THR A 69 5.02 0.07 12.77
C THR A 69 5.93 -1.17 12.87
N ARG A 70 5.36 -2.37 12.97
CA ARG A 70 6.12 -3.63 12.98
C ARG A 70 6.86 -3.88 11.65
N LEU A 71 6.22 -3.60 10.53
CA LEU A 71 6.85 -3.71 9.20
C LEU A 71 8.02 -2.73 9.06
N GLU A 72 7.84 -1.49 9.49
CA GLU A 72 8.89 -0.48 9.48
C GLU A 72 10.05 -0.90 10.38
N LEU A 73 9.78 -1.34 11.62
CA LEU A 73 10.78 -1.83 12.56
C LEU A 73 11.62 -2.97 11.96
N ASN A 74 10.97 -3.93 11.32
CA ASN A 74 11.68 -5.04 10.67
C ASN A 74 12.67 -4.55 9.60
N VAL A 75 12.26 -3.58 8.77
CA VAL A 75 13.14 -3.02 7.74
C VAL A 75 14.32 -2.28 8.38
N VAL A 76 14.08 -1.46 9.41
CA VAL A 76 15.13 -0.69 10.10
C VAL A 76 16.10 -1.62 10.82
N GLN A 77 15.64 -2.69 11.45
CA GLN A 77 16.49 -3.72 12.08
C GLN A 77 17.38 -4.44 11.05
N ARG A 78 16.86 -4.74 9.85
CA ARG A 78 17.66 -5.29 8.75
C ARG A 78 18.73 -4.31 8.25
N MET A 79 18.42 -3.01 8.20
CA MET A 79 19.39 -1.96 7.87
C MET A 79 20.48 -1.88 8.94
N ALA A 80 20.13 -1.92 10.23
CA ALA A 80 21.08 -1.93 11.33
C ALA A 80 22.02 -3.13 11.31
N ALA A 81 21.56 -4.29 10.84
CA ALA A 81 22.41 -5.47 10.68
C ALA A 81 23.51 -5.27 9.61
N MET A 82 23.25 -4.40 8.60
CA MET A 82 24.22 -4.09 7.56
C MET A 82 25.18 -2.94 7.95
N ASP A 83 24.69 -1.98 8.75
CA ASP A 83 25.47 -0.83 9.20
C ASP A 83 25.24 -0.59 10.70
N LYS A 84 26.08 -1.20 11.52
CA LYS A 84 25.97 -1.15 12.98
C LYS A 84 26.37 0.20 13.60
N SER A 85 26.99 1.09 12.82
CA SER A 85 27.55 2.35 13.31
C SER A 85 26.58 3.52 13.24
N ASP A 86 25.48 3.41 12.48
CA ASP A 86 24.53 4.49 12.26
C ASP A 86 23.67 4.76 13.52
N ALA A 87 23.92 5.91 14.14
CA ALA A 87 23.19 6.32 15.34
C ALA A 87 21.73 6.67 15.06
N GLN A 88 21.40 7.17 13.86
CA GLN A 88 20.02 7.50 13.48
C GLN A 88 19.16 6.24 13.38
N ILE A 89 19.72 5.17 12.80
CA ILE A 89 19.05 3.87 12.72
C ILE A 89 18.77 3.32 14.12
N LYS A 90 19.74 3.42 15.05
CA LYS A 90 19.54 2.96 16.43
C LYS A 90 18.45 3.72 17.16
N ASN A 91 18.42 5.04 17.04
CA ASN A 91 17.39 5.87 17.64
C ASN A 91 16.01 5.52 17.07
N ARG A 92 15.91 5.33 15.73
CA ARG A 92 14.65 4.94 15.09
C ARG A 92 14.17 3.57 15.55
N ILE A 93 15.06 2.60 15.76
CA ILE A 93 14.71 1.29 16.34
C ILE A 93 14.09 1.48 17.72
N ALA A 94 14.72 2.23 18.62
CA ALA A 94 14.23 2.45 19.97
C ALA A 94 12.85 3.12 20.00
N GLU A 95 12.61 4.10 19.13
CA GLU A 95 11.30 4.74 18.95
C GLU A 95 10.23 3.72 18.51
N LEU A 96 10.52 2.97 17.44
CA LEU A 96 9.59 1.99 16.90
C LEU A 96 9.32 0.83 17.87
N GLU A 97 10.33 0.37 18.61
CA GLU A 97 10.17 -0.65 19.66
C GLU A 97 9.27 -0.16 20.78
N THR A 98 9.39 1.10 21.17
CA THR A 98 8.50 1.72 22.17
C THR A 98 7.05 1.74 21.67
N LEU A 99 6.82 2.09 20.40
CA LEU A 99 5.49 2.09 19.79
C LEU A 99 4.92 0.67 19.66
N VAL A 100 5.73 -0.29 19.21
CA VAL A 100 5.31 -1.71 19.12
C VAL A 100 5.00 -2.28 20.51
N GLY A 101 5.75 -1.86 21.56
CA GLY A 101 5.52 -2.26 22.94
C GLY A 101 4.15 -1.83 23.50
N GLN A 102 3.52 -0.80 22.92
CA GLN A 102 2.16 -0.37 23.28
C GLN A 102 1.07 -1.35 22.80
N GLY A 103 1.39 -2.24 21.84
CA GLY A 103 0.44 -3.19 21.28
C GLY A 103 -0.79 -2.48 20.69
N GLU A 104 -1.99 -2.98 20.99
CA GLU A 104 -3.24 -2.40 20.51
C GLU A 104 -3.60 -1.05 21.17
N ALA A 105 -2.86 -0.61 22.20
CA ALA A 105 -3.01 0.71 22.78
C ALA A 105 -2.26 1.81 21.99
N ILE A 106 -1.62 1.45 20.87
CA ILE A 106 -0.91 2.39 20.00
C ILE A 106 -1.87 3.49 19.51
N ALA A 107 -1.48 4.75 19.72
CA ALA A 107 -2.29 5.89 19.28
C ALA A 107 -2.26 6.06 17.76
N VAL A 108 -3.44 6.24 17.16
CA VAL A 108 -3.57 6.65 15.76
C VAL A 108 -3.51 8.17 15.72
N THR A 109 -2.36 8.70 15.32
CA THR A 109 -2.11 10.15 15.22
C THR A 109 -2.37 10.73 13.85
N ASN A 110 -2.68 9.87 12.86
CA ASN A 110 -2.95 10.29 11.50
C ASN A 110 -4.18 11.21 11.46
N PRO A 111 -4.11 12.37 10.78
CA PRO A 111 -5.27 13.25 10.66
C PRO A 111 -6.35 12.59 9.80
N ALA A 112 -7.61 12.85 10.12
CA ALA A 112 -8.72 12.51 9.24
C ALA A 112 -8.59 13.32 7.94
N SER A 113 -8.65 12.63 6.80
CA SER A 113 -8.55 13.25 5.47
C SER A 113 -9.70 12.75 4.60
N PRO A 114 -10.83 13.51 4.52
CA PRO A 114 -12.01 13.08 3.79
C PRO A 114 -11.71 12.79 2.33
N ILE A 115 -12.31 11.74 1.81
CA ILE A 115 -12.15 11.31 0.41
C ILE A 115 -13.21 12.03 -0.43
N LEU A 116 -12.88 13.22 -0.93
CA LEU A 116 -13.80 14.09 -1.66
C LEU A 116 -13.60 14.03 -3.19
N THR A 117 -12.43 13.60 -3.65
CA THR A 117 -12.07 13.60 -5.05
C THR A 117 -11.56 12.23 -5.49
N GLU A 118 -11.72 11.94 -6.77
CA GLU A 118 -11.16 10.72 -7.38
C GLU A 118 -9.62 10.65 -7.25
N ALA A 119 -8.93 11.78 -7.40
CA ALA A 119 -7.49 11.85 -7.21
C ALA A 119 -7.11 11.38 -5.79
N LYS A 120 -7.80 11.88 -4.76
CA LYS A 120 -7.56 11.44 -3.38
C LYS A 120 -7.88 9.96 -3.16
N ALA A 121 -8.95 9.45 -3.77
CA ALA A 121 -9.28 8.03 -3.72
C ALA A 121 -8.18 7.17 -4.38
N LYS A 122 -7.65 7.61 -5.53
CA LYS A 122 -6.52 6.96 -6.20
C LYS A 122 -5.25 6.97 -5.33
N ASP A 123 -4.91 8.10 -4.70
CA ASP A 123 -3.75 8.21 -3.81
C ASP A 123 -3.83 7.20 -2.66
N VAL A 124 -4.99 7.14 -1.98
CA VAL A 124 -5.20 6.19 -0.87
C VAL A 124 -5.16 4.74 -1.37
N ARG A 125 -5.70 4.48 -2.56
CA ARG A 125 -5.59 3.15 -3.18
C ARG A 125 -4.13 2.76 -3.43
N PHE A 126 -3.29 3.66 -3.94
CA PHE A 126 -1.86 3.38 -4.11
C PHE A 126 -1.15 3.08 -2.78
N LEU A 127 -1.53 3.76 -1.69
CA LEU A 127 -1.02 3.43 -0.35
C LEU A 127 -1.44 2.03 0.08
N LEU A 128 -2.70 1.61 -0.20
CA LEU A 128 -3.17 0.25 0.09
C LEU A 128 -2.44 -0.82 -0.74
N GLU A 129 -2.20 -0.56 -2.02
CA GLU A 129 -1.41 -1.44 -2.90
C GLU A 129 0.04 -1.56 -2.41
N ALA A 130 0.64 -0.44 -1.99
CA ALA A 130 1.98 -0.44 -1.42
C ALA A 130 2.03 -1.23 -0.09
N LEU A 131 1.03 -1.06 0.79
CA LEU A 131 0.91 -1.81 2.03
C LEU A 131 0.74 -3.32 1.76
N HIS A 132 -0.12 -3.69 0.81
CA HIS A 132 -0.28 -5.07 0.37
C HIS A 132 1.06 -5.68 -0.07
N GLY A 133 1.82 -4.94 -0.88
CA GLY A 133 3.17 -5.35 -1.31
C GLY A 133 4.14 -5.54 -0.15
N GLN A 134 4.10 -4.68 0.89
CA GLN A 134 4.94 -4.82 2.07
C GLN A 134 4.54 -6.05 2.91
N VAL A 135 3.23 -6.30 3.10
CA VAL A 135 2.72 -7.49 3.81
C VAL A 135 3.12 -8.78 3.10
N THR A 136 2.94 -8.84 1.78
CA THR A 136 3.30 -10.01 0.97
C THR A 136 4.81 -10.28 1.05
N ARG A 137 5.63 -9.25 0.93
CA ARG A 137 7.08 -9.37 1.04
C ARG A 137 7.52 -9.78 2.43
N ALA A 138 6.90 -9.24 3.50
CA ALA A 138 7.20 -9.62 4.88
C ALA A 138 6.86 -11.11 5.15
N ALA A 139 5.80 -11.63 4.54
CA ALA A 139 5.48 -13.05 4.58
C ALA A 139 6.49 -13.91 3.82
N HIS A 140 6.88 -13.48 2.62
CA HIS A 140 7.92 -14.16 1.83
C HIS A 140 9.27 -14.18 2.55
N ASP A 141 9.63 -13.08 3.20
CA ASP A 141 10.87 -12.96 4.01
C ASP A 141 10.79 -13.74 5.35
N GLY A 142 9.66 -14.38 5.66
CA GLY A 142 9.45 -15.18 6.89
C GLY A 142 9.21 -14.33 8.15
N TYR A 143 9.03 -13.02 8.02
CA TYR A 143 8.76 -12.13 9.15
C TYR A 143 7.31 -12.22 9.64
N LEU A 144 6.35 -12.28 8.73
CA LEU A 144 4.96 -12.54 9.03
C LEU A 144 4.60 -14.01 8.76
N GLN A 145 3.81 -14.60 9.65
CA GLN A 145 3.24 -15.91 9.39
C GLN A 145 2.25 -15.85 8.22
N THR A 146 2.16 -16.91 7.43
CA THR A 146 1.25 -16.97 6.27
C THR A 146 -0.22 -16.72 6.65
N SER A 147 -0.65 -17.19 7.82
CA SER A 147 -2.00 -16.96 8.34
C SER A 147 -2.26 -15.48 8.67
N GLU A 148 -1.29 -14.82 9.30
CA GLU A 148 -1.33 -13.40 9.62
C GLU A 148 -1.33 -12.55 8.34
N ALA A 149 -0.48 -12.87 7.37
CA ALA A 149 -0.44 -12.18 6.09
C ALA A 149 -1.78 -12.29 5.34
N LYS A 150 -2.38 -13.49 5.28
CA LYS A 150 -3.71 -13.70 4.69
C LYS A 150 -4.80 -12.91 5.39
N HIS A 151 -4.73 -12.78 6.72
CA HIS A 151 -5.65 -11.93 7.47
C HIS A 151 -5.50 -10.46 7.02
N TRP A 152 -4.29 -9.92 7.00
CA TRP A 152 -4.04 -8.54 6.62
C TRP A 152 -4.38 -8.24 5.16
N ILE A 153 -4.16 -9.16 4.25
CA ILE A 153 -4.59 -9.01 2.85
C ILE A 153 -6.11 -8.88 2.77
N ARG A 154 -6.88 -9.62 3.58
CA ARG A 154 -8.34 -9.46 3.65
C ARG A 154 -8.73 -8.10 4.24
N GLU A 155 -8.07 -7.68 5.33
CA GLU A 155 -8.32 -6.37 5.93
C GLU A 155 -8.00 -5.21 4.97
N ILE A 156 -6.91 -5.29 4.21
CA ILE A 156 -6.58 -4.30 3.17
C ILE A 156 -7.69 -4.22 2.12
N ARG A 157 -8.28 -5.34 1.71
CA ARG A 157 -9.44 -5.37 0.81
C ARG A 157 -10.67 -4.73 1.44
N ASN A 158 -10.93 -5.01 2.71
CA ASN A 158 -12.04 -4.39 3.44
C ASN A 158 -11.87 -2.87 3.50
N ILE A 159 -10.65 -2.39 3.78
CA ILE A 159 -10.34 -0.95 3.80
C ILE A 159 -10.53 -0.34 2.41
N LEU A 160 -10.16 -1.05 1.34
CA LEU A 160 -10.41 -0.60 -0.04
C LEU A 160 -11.92 -0.44 -0.31
N VAL A 161 -12.75 -1.36 0.16
CA VAL A 161 -14.21 -1.23 0.04
C VAL A 161 -14.71 -0.03 0.85
N MET A 162 -14.22 0.16 2.08
CA MET A 162 -14.58 1.33 2.91
C MET A 162 -14.17 2.65 2.25
N LEU A 163 -13.01 2.71 1.62
CA LEU A 163 -12.56 3.84 0.82
C LEU A 163 -13.58 4.21 -0.27
N HIS A 164 -14.06 3.22 -1.03
CA HIS A 164 -15.03 3.46 -2.10
C HIS A 164 -16.41 3.85 -1.55
N ILE A 165 -16.83 3.27 -0.43
CA ILE A 165 -18.06 3.67 0.25
C ILE A 165 -17.99 5.15 0.64
N GLU A 166 -16.89 5.55 1.29
CA GLU A 166 -16.69 6.96 1.68
C GLU A 166 -16.66 7.88 0.45
N PHE A 167 -15.92 7.50 -0.59
CA PHE A 167 -15.83 8.28 -1.82
C PHE A 167 -17.18 8.50 -2.49
N PHE A 168 -17.95 7.43 -2.78
CA PHE A 168 -19.24 7.57 -3.43
C PHE A 168 -20.27 8.32 -2.57
N ASN A 169 -20.24 8.10 -1.25
CA ASN A 169 -21.10 8.83 -0.33
C ASN A 169 -20.78 10.33 -0.33
N ASN A 170 -19.50 10.68 -0.21
CA ASN A 170 -19.07 12.07 -0.20
C ASN A 170 -19.35 12.77 -1.54
N LEU A 171 -19.11 12.09 -2.66
CA LEU A 171 -19.39 12.60 -4.00
C LEU A 171 -20.90 12.87 -4.16
N GLY A 172 -21.77 11.93 -3.75
CA GLY A 172 -23.20 12.09 -3.79
C GLY A 172 -23.71 13.21 -2.87
N GLN A 173 -23.18 13.31 -1.65
CA GLN A 173 -23.55 14.38 -0.72
C GLN A 173 -23.10 15.75 -1.24
N ALA A 174 -21.90 15.87 -1.79
CA ALA A 174 -21.40 17.11 -2.39
C ALA A 174 -22.28 17.56 -3.56
N ALA A 175 -22.71 16.63 -4.42
CA ALA A 175 -23.62 16.93 -5.52
C ALA A 175 -25.01 17.39 -5.02
N LEU A 176 -25.55 16.80 -3.93
CA LEU A 176 -26.78 17.26 -3.31
C LEU A 176 -26.66 18.69 -2.74
N GLN A 177 -25.52 19.01 -2.13
CA GLN A 177 -25.24 20.36 -1.62
C GLN A 177 -25.11 21.40 -2.73
N GLN A 178 -24.73 20.99 -3.93
CA GLN A 178 -24.65 21.83 -5.13
C GLN A 178 -25.97 21.88 -5.92
N GLU A 179 -27.03 21.34 -5.36
CA GLU A 179 -28.36 21.27 -6.02
C GLU A 179 -28.34 20.50 -7.36
N GLN A 180 -27.45 19.51 -7.47
CA GLN A 180 -27.28 18.65 -8.64
C GLN A 180 -27.78 17.20 -8.36
N PRO A 181 -29.10 16.98 -8.20
CA PRO A 181 -29.63 15.68 -7.80
C PRO A 181 -29.37 14.57 -8.84
N GLY A 182 -29.24 14.93 -10.12
CA GLY A 182 -28.86 13.97 -11.18
C GLY A 182 -27.47 13.40 -11.00
N GLN A 183 -26.49 14.22 -10.64
CA GLN A 183 -25.12 13.76 -10.35
C GLN A 183 -25.07 12.98 -9.02
N ALA A 184 -25.79 13.42 -8.00
CA ALA A 184 -25.91 12.69 -6.75
C ALA A 184 -26.47 11.28 -6.96
N ARG A 185 -27.54 11.16 -7.79
CA ARG A 185 -28.11 9.86 -8.18
C ARG A 185 -27.06 8.94 -8.77
N LEU A 186 -26.30 9.43 -9.76
CA LEU A 186 -25.25 8.63 -10.43
C LEU A 186 -24.15 8.19 -9.45
N ALA A 187 -23.73 9.06 -8.53
CA ALA A 187 -22.74 8.71 -7.52
C ALA A 187 -23.23 7.59 -6.60
N PHE A 188 -24.45 7.72 -6.04
CA PHE A 188 -25.03 6.70 -5.17
C PHE A 188 -25.34 5.39 -5.92
N GLU A 189 -25.80 5.46 -7.17
CA GLU A 189 -26.05 4.28 -8.00
C GLU A 189 -24.77 3.47 -8.24
N ARG A 190 -23.66 4.14 -8.55
CA ARG A 190 -22.33 3.51 -8.67
C ARG A 190 -21.89 2.87 -7.37
N GLY A 191 -22.06 3.55 -6.24
CA GLY A 191 -21.75 2.99 -4.94
C GLY A 191 -22.58 1.75 -4.61
N VAL A 192 -23.87 1.75 -4.90
CA VAL A 192 -24.77 0.59 -4.75
C VAL A 192 -24.29 -0.57 -5.63
N GLN A 193 -24.01 -0.28 -6.92
CA GLN A 193 -23.52 -1.29 -7.86
C GLN A 193 -22.18 -1.87 -7.42
N TYR A 194 -21.25 -1.01 -6.98
CA TYR A 194 -19.96 -1.42 -6.45
C TYR A 194 -20.09 -2.39 -5.27
N LEU A 195 -20.97 -2.10 -4.31
CA LEU A 195 -21.19 -2.93 -3.13
C LEU A 195 -21.88 -4.27 -3.48
N LYS A 196 -22.85 -4.27 -4.41
CA LYS A 196 -23.51 -5.49 -4.89
C LYS A 196 -22.55 -6.44 -5.61
N ASN A 197 -21.52 -5.91 -6.23
CA ASN A 197 -20.50 -6.68 -6.96
C ASN A 197 -19.36 -7.21 -6.06
N GLN A 198 -19.36 -6.92 -4.74
CA GLN A 198 -18.34 -7.47 -3.85
C GLN A 198 -18.53 -8.99 -3.69
N PRO A 199 -17.43 -9.75 -3.48
CA PRO A 199 -17.50 -11.22 -3.28
C PRO A 199 -18.35 -11.62 -2.07
N ASP A 200 -18.41 -10.79 -1.04
CA ASP A 200 -19.24 -10.98 0.16
C ASP A 200 -20.09 -9.72 0.43
N PRO A 201 -21.21 -9.56 -0.29
CA PRO A 201 -22.07 -8.37 -0.12
C PRO A 201 -22.72 -8.29 1.26
N VAL A 202 -22.87 -9.44 1.95
CA VAL A 202 -23.50 -9.50 3.27
C VAL A 202 -22.72 -8.69 4.31
N THR A 203 -21.40 -8.74 4.24
CA THR A 203 -20.50 -7.97 5.11
C THR A 203 -20.77 -6.46 5.03
N TYR A 204 -21.18 -5.96 3.85
CA TYR A 204 -21.41 -4.55 3.59
C TYR A 204 -22.90 -4.16 3.54
N GLN A 205 -23.81 -5.05 3.99
CA GLN A 205 -25.26 -4.86 3.88
C GLN A 205 -25.75 -3.56 4.52
N HIS A 206 -25.20 -3.17 5.66
CA HIS A 206 -25.56 -1.91 6.32
C HIS A 206 -25.20 -0.69 5.47
N ALA A 207 -24.01 -0.68 4.88
CA ALA A 207 -23.57 0.39 3.98
C ALA A 207 -24.38 0.42 2.68
N LEU A 208 -24.71 -0.78 2.15
CA LEU A 208 -25.56 -0.92 0.97
C LEU A 208 -26.94 -0.31 1.20
N LEU A 209 -27.62 -0.68 2.29
CA LEU A 209 -28.93 -0.12 2.65
C LEU A 209 -28.89 1.40 2.86
N ALA A 210 -27.83 1.90 3.52
CA ALA A 210 -27.65 3.33 3.71
C ALA A 210 -27.50 4.06 2.36
N MET A 211 -26.74 3.49 1.44
CA MET A 211 -26.51 4.09 0.12
C MET A 211 -27.74 3.97 -0.79
N GLU A 212 -28.51 2.86 -0.74
CA GLU A 212 -29.80 2.72 -1.42
C GLU A 212 -30.83 3.74 -0.93
N LYS A 213 -30.83 4.06 0.37
CA LYS A 213 -31.68 5.14 0.92
C LYS A 213 -31.30 6.52 0.35
N GLN A 214 -30.01 6.81 0.23
CA GLN A 214 -29.54 8.07 -0.38
C GLN A 214 -29.88 8.12 -1.87
N LEU A 215 -29.74 7.01 -2.58
CA LEU A 215 -30.14 6.88 -3.98
C LEU A 215 -31.64 7.15 -4.16
N ALA A 216 -32.50 6.57 -3.31
CA ALA A 216 -33.96 6.82 -3.35
C ALA A 216 -34.28 8.29 -3.11
N ARG A 217 -33.58 8.95 -2.17
CA ARG A 217 -33.70 10.39 -1.93
C ARG A 217 -33.32 11.22 -3.14
N ALA A 218 -32.15 10.92 -3.74
CA ALA A 218 -31.71 11.62 -4.94
C ALA A 218 -32.66 11.42 -6.12
N ASN A 219 -33.21 10.22 -6.31
CA ASN A 219 -34.24 9.94 -7.32
C ASN A 219 -35.51 10.79 -7.12
N SER A 220 -36.02 10.93 -5.90
CA SER A 220 -37.19 11.77 -5.63
C SER A 220 -36.92 13.23 -5.97
N MET A 221 -35.72 13.74 -5.68
CA MET A 221 -35.33 15.11 -6.03
C MET A 221 -35.21 15.33 -7.55
N VAL A 222 -34.72 14.35 -8.31
CA VAL A 222 -34.68 14.41 -9.78
C VAL A 222 -36.10 14.51 -10.34
N LEU A 223 -37.03 13.72 -9.83
CA LEU A 223 -38.45 13.73 -10.28
C LEU A 223 -39.16 15.05 -9.99
N THR A 224 -38.81 15.72 -8.89
CA THR A 224 -39.38 17.04 -8.56
C THR A 224 -38.74 18.18 -9.36
N ASN A 225 -37.50 18.01 -9.84
CA ASN A 225 -36.77 19.03 -10.60
C ASN A 225 -36.80 18.80 -12.11
N ILE A 226 -37.82 18.16 -12.67
CA ILE A 226 -37.95 17.99 -14.14
C ILE A 226 -38.19 19.35 -14.79
N ALA A 227 -37.11 20.11 -14.97
CA ALA A 227 -36.92 21.01 -16.09
C ALA A 227 -35.82 20.42 -16.96
N PRO A 228 -35.97 20.32 -18.29
CA PRO A 228 -34.94 19.69 -19.14
C PRO A 228 -33.69 20.56 -19.14
N THR A 229 -32.59 20.03 -18.64
CA THR A 229 -31.26 20.61 -18.83
C THR A 229 -30.54 19.75 -19.85
N GLU A 230 -30.36 20.32 -21.02
CA GLU A 230 -29.51 19.80 -22.08
C GLU A 230 -28.05 19.93 -21.66
N ASP A 231 -27.27 18.93 -22.06
CA ASP A 231 -25.82 18.85 -22.17
C ASP A 231 -24.97 19.26 -20.97
N ASP A 232 -24.49 18.26 -20.28
CA ASP A 232 -23.22 18.38 -19.57
C ASP A 232 -22.34 17.16 -19.85
N ASP A 233 -21.31 17.39 -20.67
CA ASP A 233 -20.27 16.44 -21.09
C ASP A 233 -19.29 16.25 -19.90
N ASN A 234 -19.23 15.06 -19.35
CA ASN A 234 -19.05 14.87 -17.92
C ASN A 234 -17.72 14.27 -17.46
N ALA A 235 -17.18 14.85 -16.39
CA ALA A 235 -16.24 14.25 -15.43
C ALA A 235 -16.65 12.81 -14.95
N LEU A 236 -17.88 12.37 -15.24
CA LEU A 236 -18.43 11.06 -14.93
C LEU A 236 -17.99 9.94 -15.89
N THR A 237 -17.59 10.27 -17.12
CA THR A 237 -17.04 9.30 -18.09
C THR A 237 -15.59 8.92 -17.78
N GLU A 238 -14.84 9.73 -17.06
CA GLU A 238 -13.50 9.37 -16.57
C GLU A 238 -13.54 8.33 -15.43
N GLY A 239 -14.57 8.35 -14.59
CA GLY A 239 -14.74 7.36 -13.52
C GLY A 239 -15.04 5.93 -14.02
N LEU A 240 -15.54 5.77 -15.24
CA LEU A 240 -15.75 4.43 -15.83
C LEU A 240 -14.42 3.72 -16.15
N LYS A 241 -13.35 4.46 -16.43
CA LYS A 241 -12.00 3.89 -16.62
C LYS A 241 -11.42 3.34 -15.32
N ALA A 242 -11.87 3.82 -14.15
CA ALA A 242 -11.43 3.31 -12.85
C ALA A 242 -11.94 1.89 -12.58
N ASP A 243 -13.14 1.53 -13.04
CA ASP A 243 -13.72 0.19 -12.88
C ASP A 243 -12.96 -0.88 -13.71
N GLU A 244 -12.42 -0.51 -14.89
CA GLU A 244 -11.60 -1.42 -15.69
C GLU A 244 -10.27 -1.76 -14.99
N VAL A 245 -9.65 -0.76 -14.35
CA VAL A 245 -8.40 -0.95 -13.59
C VAL A 245 -8.64 -1.80 -12.33
N GLU A 246 -9.81 -1.67 -11.68
CA GLU A 246 -10.17 -2.50 -10.53
C GLU A 246 -10.41 -3.96 -10.92
N SER A 247 -10.94 -4.22 -12.12
CA SER A 247 -11.10 -5.59 -12.63
C SER A 247 -9.75 -6.28 -12.88
N GLU A 248 -8.73 -5.52 -13.27
CA GLU A 248 -7.36 -6.03 -13.41
C GLU A 248 -6.71 -6.32 -12.07
N TRP A 249 -6.99 -5.50 -11.04
CA TRP A 249 -6.48 -5.74 -9.69
C TRP A 249 -7.07 -7.00 -9.08
N LYS A 250 -8.38 -7.22 -9.26
CA LYS A 250 -9.05 -8.48 -8.83
C LYS A 250 -8.42 -9.70 -9.49
N LYS A 251 -8.02 -9.62 -10.77
CA LYS A 251 -7.34 -10.71 -11.47
C LYS A 251 -5.95 -10.99 -10.93
N LYS A 252 -5.14 -9.97 -10.62
CA LYS A 252 -3.78 -10.14 -10.07
C LYS A 252 -3.77 -10.77 -8.67
N VAL A 253 -4.79 -10.50 -7.86
CA VAL A 253 -4.87 -11.02 -6.48
C VAL A 253 -5.38 -12.47 -6.40
N ILE A 254 -6.00 -12.99 -7.48
CA ILE A 254 -6.51 -14.37 -7.52
C ILE A 254 -5.42 -15.37 -7.94
N TYR A 255 -4.33 -14.92 -8.57
CA TYR A 255 -3.26 -15.78 -9.09
C TYR A 255 -1.96 -15.77 -8.23
N ASP A 256 -1.87 -15.01 -7.16
CA ASP A 256 -0.84 -15.06 -6.12
C ASP A 256 -1.43 -15.64 -4.80
#